data_38c306cc0be28caad1b9fb8c51b4e787
#
_entry.id   38c306cc0be28caad1b9fb8c51b4e787
#
_cell.length_a   1.000
_cell.length_b   1.000
_cell.length_c   1.000
_cell.angle_alpha   90.00
_cell.angle_beta   90.00
_cell.angle_gamma   90.00
#
_symmetry.space_group_name_H-M   'P 1'
#
loop_
_entity.id
_entity.type
_entity.pdbx_description
1 polymer ?
#
loop_
_entity_poly.entity_id
_entity_poly.type
_entity_poly.pdbx_seq_one_letter_code
_entity_poly.pdbx_strand_id
1 'polypeptide(L)'
;QQQFSAAALLPDYGQVADSLENAGYCFLRANQNDQARILLSRALKYDPDKGEPLLAEAQRHFGEGNRAQAQLLLDVYQHTLPASAESLWLQIRFAALAGRQDSVQRYGKQLARSFPQSKQYQHFLANEY
;
A
#
# COMPACT_ATOMS: atom_id res chain seq x y z
N GLN A 1 32.73 15.17 -0.50
CA GLN A 1 32.65 14.57 -0.50
C GLN A 1 33.25 13.57 -0.59
N GLN A 2 33.83 13.28 -0.48
CA GLN A 2 34.31 12.27 -0.56
C GLN A 2 34.26 11.46 0.31
N GLN A 3 33.85 11.83 1.14
CA GLN A 3 33.69 11.13 1.95
C GLN A 3 32.93 10.25 1.77
N PHE A 4 32.65 10.10 0.97
CA PHE A 4 32.02 9.19 0.69
C PHE A 4 32.59 8.06 0.96
N SER A 5 33.59 7.76 1.07
CA SER A 5 34.25 6.72 1.58
C SER A 5 33.59 5.41 1.56
N ALA A 6 33.74 4.64 2.61
CA ALA A 6 33.14 3.32 2.74
C ALA A 6 31.64 3.37 2.66
N ALA A 7 31.05 4.44 3.16
CA ALA A 7 29.61 4.61 3.12
C ALA A 7 29.09 4.66 1.69
N ALA A 8 29.89 5.18 0.76
CA ALA A 8 29.49 5.22 -0.64
C ALA A 8 29.52 3.84 -1.28
N LEU A 9 30.36 2.95 -0.75
CA LEU A 9 30.49 1.61 -1.27
C LEU A 9 29.44 0.68 -0.71
N LEU A 10 28.88 1.01 0.46
CA LEU A 10 27.86 0.19 1.13
C LEU A 10 26.54 0.93 1.07
N PRO A 11 25.61 0.48 0.23
CA PRO A 11 24.35 1.18 0.09
C PRO A 11 23.61 1.30 1.41
N ASP A 12 23.05 2.46 1.67
CA ASP A 12 22.14 2.65 2.79
C ASP A 12 20.73 2.36 2.27
N TYR A 13 20.25 1.16 2.52
CA TYR A 13 18.97 0.74 1.98
C TYR A 13 17.82 1.56 2.52
N GLY A 14 17.91 2.05 3.77
CA GLY A 14 16.90 2.92 4.32
C GLY A 14 16.84 4.24 3.56
N GLN A 15 18.00 4.81 3.26
CA GLN A 15 18.08 6.07 2.53
C GLN A 15 17.61 5.88 1.08
N VAL A 16 17.96 4.76 0.46
CA VAL A 16 17.50 4.45 -0.90
C VAL A 16 15.98 4.32 -0.91
N ALA A 17 15.41 3.61 0.06
CA ALA A 17 13.97 3.44 0.14
C ALA A 17 13.27 4.78 0.32
N ASP A 18 13.80 5.67 1.18
CA ASP A 18 13.22 7.00 1.37
C ASP A 18 13.22 7.81 0.09
N SER A 19 14.33 7.76 -0.65
CA SER A 19 14.45 8.50 -1.91
C SER A 19 13.45 7.99 -2.95
N LEU A 20 13.33 6.67 -3.07
CA LEU A 20 12.40 6.07 -4.00
C LEU A 20 10.95 6.38 -3.62
N GLU A 21 10.65 6.33 -2.33
CA GLU A 21 9.32 6.65 -1.84
C GLU A 21 8.95 8.08 -2.17
N ASN A 22 9.84 9.02 -1.87
CA ASN A 22 9.58 10.43 -2.13
C ASN A 22 9.40 10.71 -3.62
N ALA A 23 10.26 10.13 -4.45
CA ALA A 23 10.16 10.29 -5.90
C ALA A 23 8.87 9.66 -6.42
N GLY A 24 8.51 8.49 -5.89
CA GLY A 24 7.29 7.81 -6.30
C GLY A 24 6.05 8.65 -6.02
N TYR A 25 5.97 9.24 -4.84
CA TYR A 25 4.82 10.10 -4.51
C TYR A 25 4.82 11.38 -5.33
N CYS A 26 5.99 11.91 -5.68
CA CYS A 26 6.05 13.06 -6.57
C CYS A 26 5.46 12.73 -7.94
N PHE A 27 5.84 11.59 -8.50
CA PHE A 27 5.28 11.17 -9.79
C PHE A 27 3.78 10.91 -9.69
N LEU A 28 3.32 10.37 -8.56
CA LEU A 28 1.90 10.14 -8.35
C LEU A 28 1.13 11.45 -8.38
N ARG A 29 1.65 12.47 -7.72
CA ARG A 29 1.02 13.79 -7.71
C ARG A 29 1.00 14.44 -9.09
N ALA A 30 1.98 14.07 -9.93
CA ALA A 30 2.06 14.57 -11.30
C ALA A 30 1.24 13.73 -12.27
N ASN A 31 0.50 12.74 -11.77
CA ASN A 31 -0.29 11.82 -12.58
C ASN A 31 0.56 10.96 -13.53
N GLN A 32 1.83 10.77 -13.19
CA GLN A 32 2.70 9.88 -13.92
C GLN A 32 2.69 8.53 -13.24
N ASN A 33 1.59 7.81 -13.44
CA ASN A 33 1.29 6.62 -12.66
C ASN A 33 2.26 5.46 -12.88
N ASP A 34 2.76 5.28 -14.11
CA ASP A 34 3.70 4.20 -14.38
C ASP A 34 5.01 4.40 -13.61
N GLN A 35 5.52 5.64 -13.61
CA GLN A 35 6.73 5.95 -12.87
C GLN A 35 6.52 5.78 -11.36
N ALA A 36 5.37 6.25 -10.87
CA ALA A 36 5.05 6.12 -9.46
C ALA A 36 5.03 4.65 -9.05
N ARG A 37 4.40 3.80 -9.86
CA ARG A 37 4.29 2.38 -9.58
C ARG A 37 5.66 1.72 -9.48
N ILE A 38 6.55 2.03 -10.43
CA ILE A 38 7.89 1.45 -10.46
C ILE A 38 8.68 1.85 -9.22
N LEU A 39 8.68 3.14 -8.89
CA LEU A 39 9.51 3.64 -7.80
C LEU A 39 8.98 3.20 -6.43
N LEU A 40 7.66 3.23 -6.25
CA LEU A 40 7.08 2.79 -4.98
C LEU A 40 7.27 1.29 -4.77
N SER A 41 7.17 0.49 -5.85
CA SER A 41 7.45 -0.94 -5.75
C SER A 41 8.88 -1.20 -5.32
N ARG A 42 9.83 -0.45 -5.88
CA ARG A 42 11.22 -0.57 -5.48
C ARG A 42 11.44 -0.17 -4.02
N ALA A 43 10.77 0.89 -3.58
CA ALA A 43 10.88 1.33 -2.20
C ALA A 43 10.47 0.21 -1.25
N LEU A 44 9.39 -0.49 -1.54
CA LEU A 44 8.91 -1.59 -0.70
C LEU A 44 9.88 -2.77 -0.73
N LYS A 45 10.57 -2.99 -1.84
CA LYS A 45 11.55 -4.07 -1.90
C LYS A 45 12.77 -3.78 -1.05
N TYR A 46 13.18 -2.52 -0.99
CA TYR A 46 14.31 -2.14 -0.13
C TYR A 46 13.91 -2.08 1.34
N ASP A 47 12.68 -1.66 1.61
CA ASP A 47 12.21 -1.50 3.00
C ASP A 47 10.72 -1.85 3.07
N PRO A 48 10.39 -3.09 3.43
CA PRO A 48 8.98 -3.50 3.56
C PRO A 48 8.18 -2.70 4.57
N ASP A 49 8.84 -2.06 5.53
CA ASP A 49 8.16 -1.23 6.51
C ASP A 49 7.47 -0.03 5.87
N LYS A 50 7.87 0.32 4.63
CA LYS A 50 7.21 1.38 3.88
C LYS A 50 5.79 0.99 3.46
N GLY A 51 5.43 -0.27 3.58
CA GLY A 51 4.09 -0.73 3.22
C GLY A 51 2.99 -0.12 4.08
N GLU A 52 3.24 0.03 5.38
CA GLU A 52 2.24 0.63 6.28
C GLU A 52 1.90 2.06 5.90
N PRO A 53 2.89 2.97 5.75
CA PRO A 53 2.56 4.32 5.29
C PRO A 53 1.97 4.34 3.87
N LEU A 54 2.35 3.39 3.02
CA LEU A 54 1.77 3.31 1.69
C LEU A 54 0.26 3.03 1.76
N LEU A 55 -0.13 2.10 2.61
CA LEU A 55 -1.56 1.81 2.81
C LEU A 55 -2.30 2.98 3.43
N ALA A 56 -1.65 3.72 4.33
CA ALA A 56 -2.23 4.92 4.90
C ALA A 56 -2.51 5.95 3.82
N GLU A 57 -1.57 6.12 2.88
CA GLU A 57 -1.78 7.02 1.74
C GLU A 57 -2.90 6.52 0.84
N ALA A 58 -2.98 5.21 0.62
CA ALA A 58 -4.06 4.63 -0.17
C ALA A 58 -5.41 4.92 0.45
N GLN A 59 -5.51 4.76 1.77
CA GLN A 59 -6.77 5.04 2.47
C GLN A 59 -7.12 6.52 2.40
N ARG A 60 -6.13 7.39 2.51
CA ARG A 60 -6.36 8.83 2.41
C ARG A 60 -6.90 9.20 1.03
N HIS A 61 -6.26 8.68 -0.03
CA HIS A 61 -6.75 8.94 -1.39
C HIS A 61 -8.15 8.38 -1.61
N PHE A 62 -8.40 7.19 -1.05
CA PHE A 62 -9.72 6.59 -1.16
C PHE A 62 -10.79 7.48 -0.52
N GLY A 63 -10.50 8.01 0.67
CA GLY A 63 -11.43 8.89 1.38
C GLY A 63 -11.65 10.22 0.69
N GLU A 64 -10.67 10.69 -0.09
CA GLU A 64 -10.76 11.94 -0.82
C GLU A 64 -11.40 11.79 -2.20
N GLY A 65 -11.78 10.56 -2.56
CA GLY A 65 -12.36 10.31 -3.87
C GLY A 65 -11.36 10.07 -4.98
N ASN A 66 -10.06 10.05 -4.67
CA ASN A 66 -9.01 9.78 -5.65
C ASN A 66 -8.81 8.27 -5.79
N ARG A 67 -9.82 7.59 -6.32
CA ARG A 67 -9.85 6.14 -6.29
C ARG A 67 -8.83 5.49 -7.19
N ALA A 68 -8.54 6.10 -8.34
CA ALA A 68 -7.53 5.56 -9.23
C ALA A 68 -6.16 5.52 -8.56
N GLN A 69 -5.80 6.58 -7.86
CA GLN A 69 -4.53 6.65 -7.15
C GLN A 69 -4.52 5.72 -5.95
N ALA A 70 -5.63 5.64 -5.22
CA ALA A 70 -5.74 4.71 -4.11
C ALA A 70 -5.57 3.27 -4.59
N GLN A 71 -6.19 2.93 -5.72
CA GLN A 71 -6.07 1.59 -6.28
C GLN A 71 -4.63 1.29 -6.70
N LEU A 72 -3.96 2.27 -7.30
CA LEU A 72 -2.56 2.11 -7.68
C LEU A 72 -1.70 1.77 -6.48
N LEU A 73 -1.88 2.51 -5.38
CA LEU A 73 -1.10 2.27 -4.17
C LEU A 73 -1.39 0.89 -3.57
N LEU A 74 -2.65 0.51 -3.56
CA LEU A 74 -3.03 -0.82 -3.08
C LEU A 74 -2.42 -1.91 -3.95
N ASP A 75 -2.43 -1.73 -5.27
CA ASP A 75 -1.82 -2.69 -6.19
C ASP A 75 -0.33 -2.84 -5.95
N VAL A 76 0.37 -1.73 -5.73
CA VAL A 76 1.80 -1.76 -5.42
C VAL A 76 2.03 -2.61 -4.18
N TYR A 77 1.24 -2.40 -3.14
CA TYR A 77 1.35 -3.17 -1.92
C TYR A 77 1.13 -4.65 -2.19
N GLN A 78 0.06 -4.99 -2.90
CA GLN A 78 -0.31 -6.38 -3.14
C GLN A 78 0.71 -7.14 -3.95
N HIS A 79 1.36 -6.48 -4.89
CA HIS A 79 2.35 -7.14 -5.76
C HIS A 79 3.70 -7.28 -5.09
N THR A 80 3.91 -6.65 -3.95
CA THR A 80 5.22 -6.59 -3.32
C THR A 80 5.24 -7.25 -1.94
N LEU A 81 4.16 -7.11 -1.19
CA LEU A 81 4.12 -7.56 0.21
C LEU A 81 2.93 -8.50 0.42
N PRO A 82 3.01 -9.35 1.45
CA PRO A 82 1.88 -10.22 1.80
C PRO A 82 0.70 -9.41 2.30
N ALA A 83 -0.48 -10.01 2.21
CA ALA A 83 -1.70 -9.35 2.66
C ALA A 83 -1.62 -9.06 4.15
N SER A 84 -2.16 -7.90 4.53
CA SER A 84 -2.29 -7.50 5.93
C SER A 84 -3.77 -7.25 6.21
N ALA A 85 -4.11 -7.07 7.48
CA ALA A 85 -5.49 -6.74 7.83
C ALA A 85 -5.91 -5.44 7.16
N GLU A 86 -5.01 -4.45 7.15
CA GLU A 86 -5.28 -3.17 6.50
C GLU A 86 -5.48 -3.30 5.00
N SER A 87 -4.62 -4.10 4.34
CA SER A 87 -4.75 -4.24 2.88
C SER A 87 -6.03 -4.98 2.51
N LEU A 88 -6.38 -6.02 3.26
CA LEU A 88 -7.61 -6.75 3.01
C LEU A 88 -8.83 -5.88 3.26
N TRP A 89 -8.81 -5.08 4.32
CA TRP A 89 -9.93 -4.19 4.62
C TRP A 89 -10.12 -3.16 3.51
N LEU A 90 -9.03 -2.61 3.00
CA LEU A 90 -9.11 -1.64 1.91
C LEU A 90 -9.67 -2.29 0.65
N GLN A 91 -9.25 -3.53 0.35
CA GLN A 91 -9.83 -4.26 -0.78
C GLN A 91 -11.32 -4.50 -0.62
N ILE A 92 -11.76 -4.80 0.61
CA ILE A 92 -13.17 -4.98 0.90
C ILE A 92 -13.92 -3.68 0.63
N ARG A 93 -13.36 -2.55 1.06
CA ARG A 93 -14.01 -1.26 0.84
C ARG A 93 -14.11 -0.93 -0.65
N PHE A 94 -13.05 -1.20 -1.42
CA PHE A 94 -13.11 -1.01 -2.87
C PHE A 94 -14.17 -1.89 -3.50
N ALA A 95 -14.23 -3.16 -3.09
CA ALA A 95 -15.19 -4.10 -3.65
C ALA A 95 -16.62 -3.71 -3.29
N ALA A 96 -16.85 -3.28 -2.05
CA ALA A 96 -18.17 -2.85 -1.60
C ALA A 96 -18.65 -1.65 -2.41
N LEU A 97 -17.75 -0.70 -2.63
CA LEU A 97 -18.08 0.49 -3.40
C LEU A 97 -18.42 0.16 -4.84
N ALA A 98 -17.74 -0.84 -5.41
CA ALA A 98 -17.97 -1.29 -6.77
C ALA A 98 -19.15 -2.25 -6.91
N GLY A 99 -19.79 -2.61 -5.79
CA GLY A 99 -20.90 -3.53 -5.82
C GLY A 99 -20.52 -4.98 -6.03
N ARG A 100 -19.26 -5.34 -5.75
CA ARG A 100 -18.75 -6.69 -5.97
C ARG A 100 -18.88 -7.52 -4.71
N GLN A 101 -20.07 -8.01 -4.43
CA GLN A 101 -20.34 -8.76 -3.20
C GLN A 101 -19.51 -10.04 -3.10
N ASP A 102 -19.25 -10.70 -4.22
CA ASP A 102 -18.41 -11.90 -4.21
C ASP A 102 -17.03 -11.60 -3.67
N SER A 103 -16.45 -10.47 -4.10
CA SER A 103 -15.13 -10.07 -3.66
C SER A 103 -15.14 -9.68 -2.18
N VAL A 104 -16.19 -8.98 -1.74
CA VAL A 104 -16.33 -8.61 -0.34
C VAL A 104 -16.31 -9.86 0.53
N GLN A 105 -17.08 -10.88 0.15
CA GLN A 105 -17.15 -12.12 0.92
C GLN A 105 -15.83 -12.88 0.89
N ARG A 106 -15.17 -12.93 -0.26
CA ARG A 106 -13.90 -13.65 -0.39
C ARG A 106 -12.83 -13.02 0.48
N TYR A 107 -12.68 -11.70 0.41
CA TYR A 107 -11.70 -11.02 1.22
C TYR A 107 -12.07 -11.05 2.71
N GLY A 108 -13.37 -11.02 3.00
CA GLY A 108 -13.84 -11.14 4.37
C GLY A 108 -13.48 -12.48 4.99
N LYS A 109 -13.61 -13.56 4.21
CA LYS A 109 -13.21 -14.89 4.68
C LYS A 109 -11.72 -14.97 4.91
N GLN A 110 -10.93 -14.35 4.03
CA GLN A 110 -9.48 -14.32 4.20
C GLN A 110 -9.12 -13.53 5.46
N LEU A 111 -9.79 -12.43 5.69
CA LEU A 111 -9.57 -11.61 6.88
C LEU A 111 -9.90 -12.41 8.15
N ALA A 112 -11.01 -13.15 8.13
CA ALA A 112 -11.42 -13.99 9.26
C ALA A 112 -10.39 -15.07 9.55
N ARG A 113 -9.84 -15.66 8.49
CA ARG A 113 -8.90 -16.77 8.63
C ARG A 113 -7.52 -16.30 9.09
N SER A 114 -7.04 -15.22 8.52
CA SER A 114 -5.67 -14.76 8.75
C SER A 114 -5.55 -13.74 9.87
N PHE A 115 -6.58 -12.94 10.08
CA PHE A 115 -6.53 -11.84 11.06
C PHE A 115 -7.81 -11.78 11.89
N PRO A 116 -8.16 -12.87 12.59
CA PRO A 116 -9.45 -12.92 13.30
C PRO A 116 -9.54 -11.97 14.50
N GLN A 117 -8.38 -11.51 14.99
CA GLN A 117 -8.35 -10.62 16.15
C GLN A 117 -8.22 -9.15 15.75
N SER A 118 -8.22 -8.85 14.46
CA SER A 118 -8.01 -7.49 14.01
C SER A 118 -9.27 -6.65 14.16
N LYS A 119 -9.07 -5.34 14.33
CA LYS A 119 -10.21 -4.43 14.34
C LYS A 119 -10.85 -4.32 12.95
N GLN A 120 -10.08 -4.58 11.91
CA GLN A 120 -10.60 -4.60 10.54
C GLN A 120 -11.63 -5.71 10.38
N TYR A 121 -11.38 -6.87 10.98
CA TYR A 121 -12.36 -7.94 10.93
C TYR A 121 -13.62 -7.56 11.71
N GLN A 122 -13.49 -6.86 12.84
CA GLN A 122 -14.64 -6.38 13.58
C GLN A 122 -15.47 -5.41 12.74
N HIS A 123 -14.82 -4.51 12.01
CA HIS A 123 -15.51 -3.60 11.11
C HIS A 123 -16.23 -4.37 10.00
N PHE A 124 -15.59 -5.42 9.50
CA PHE A 124 -16.22 -6.25 8.47
C PHE A 124 -17.48 -6.92 8.98
N LEU A 125 -17.42 -7.48 10.20
CA LEU A 125 -18.58 -8.14 10.80
C LEU A 125 -19.73 -7.15 11.02
N ALA A 126 -19.40 -5.89 11.29
CA ALA A 126 -20.40 -4.85 11.51
C ALA A 126 -20.84 -4.18 10.21
N ASN A 127 -20.33 -4.61 9.06
CA ASN A 127 -20.61 -4.02 7.75
C ASN A 127 -20.28 -2.53 7.69
N GLU A 128 -19.18 -2.13 8.32
CA GLU A 128 -18.78 -0.73 8.40
C GLU A 128 -17.76 -0.37 7.31
N TYR A 129 -18.13 -0.61 6.08
CA TYR A 129 -17.20 -0.36 4.96
C TYR A 129 -16.86 1.12 4.75
#